data_869ad679087fb2d033acd1daa12380aa
#
_entry.id   869ad679087fb2d033acd1daa12380aa
#
_cell.length_a   1.000
_cell.length_b   1.000
_cell.length_c   1.000
_cell.angle_alpha   90.00
_cell.angle_beta   90.00
_cell.angle_gamma   90.00
#
_symmetry.space_group_name_H-M   'P 1'
#
loop_
_entity.id
_entity.type
_entity.pdbx_description
1 polymer ?
#
loop_
_entity_poly.entity_id
_entity_poly.type
_entity_poly.pdbx_seq_one_letter_code
_entity_poly.pdbx_strand_id
1 'polypeptide(L)'
;MEKFTVLQGIVAPLDRSNVDTDAIIPKQFLKSIYRTGYGPNLFDEWRYLDKGEPGMDPATRKINPDFVLNQPRYQGSTILLARKNFGCGSSREHAAWALTQYGFRVVIAPSFADIFYNNAFKNGLLPISLPEFVVDYLFDEIKAHNGYQLSVDLVNRVVIEPNGKRHEFEVPEFRRYCLLNG
;
A
#
# COMPACT_ATOMS: atom_id res chain seq x y z
N MET A 1 4.60 -17.35 1.24
CA MET A 1 3.73 -16.20 1.59
C MET A 1 3.41 -16.27 3.08
N GLU A 2 3.56 -15.17 3.77
CA GLU A 2 3.25 -15.07 5.18
C GLU A 2 1.73 -15.10 5.41
N LYS A 3 1.28 -15.87 6.41
CA LYS A 3 -0.13 -15.94 6.77
C LYS A 3 -0.64 -14.57 7.22
N PHE A 4 -1.85 -14.22 6.81
CA PHE A 4 -2.53 -13.01 7.23
C PHE A 4 -3.79 -13.38 8.00
N THR A 5 -3.87 -13.02 9.26
CA THR A 5 -5.07 -13.22 10.08
C THR A 5 -5.60 -11.88 10.59
N VAL A 6 -4.87 -11.24 11.48
CA VAL A 6 -5.17 -9.89 12.00
C VAL A 6 -3.89 -9.07 11.92
N LEU A 7 -4.00 -7.85 11.45
CA LEU A 7 -2.89 -6.89 11.38
C LEU A 7 -3.33 -5.60 12.06
N GLN A 8 -2.56 -5.13 13.02
CA GLN A 8 -2.68 -3.78 13.55
C GLN A 8 -1.47 -2.99 13.11
N GLY A 9 -1.68 -1.83 12.49
CA GLY A 9 -0.56 -1.06 11.99
C GLY A 9 -0.86 0.40 11.75
N ILE A 10 0.21 1.18 11.64
CA ILE A 10 0.15 2.59 11.29
C ILE A 10 -0.30 2.74 9.83
N VAL A 11 -1.14 3.73 9.58
CA VAL A 11 -1.69 4.01 8.25
C VAL A 11 -0.96 5.20 7.65
N ALA A 12 -0.43 5.02 6.44
CA ALA A 12 0.14 6.12 5.65
C ALA A 12 -0.92 6.64 4.67
N PRO A 13 -1.26 7.94 4.72
CA PRO A 13 -2.28 8.51 3.84
C PRO A 13 -1.67 9.02 2.54
N LEU A 14 -1.87 8.31 1.45
CA LEU A 14 -1.50 8.74 0.12
C LEU A 14 -2.73 9.35 -0.56
N ASP A 15 -2.91 10.66 -0.42
CA ASP A 15 -4.11 11.36 -0.87
C ASP A 15 -4.07 11.65 -2.37
N ARG A 16 -4.12 10.58 -3.16
CA ARG A 16 -4.08 10.64 -4.63
C ARG A 16 -5.03 9.61 -5.23
N SER A 17 -5.75 10.03 -6.27
CA SER A 17 -6.52 9.14 -7.15
C SER A 17 -5.66 8.67 -8.31
N ASN A 18 -6.05 7.56 -8.93
CA ASN A 18 -5.40 7.06 -10.15
C ASN A 18 -3.89 6.86 -10.00
N VAL A 19 -3.48 6.32 -8.85
CA VAL A 19 -2.07 5.98 -8.63
C VAL A 19 -1.75 4.81 -9.55
N ASP A 20 -0.98 5.07 -10.61
CA ASP A 20 -0.67 4.06 -11.61
C ASP A 20 0.56 3.23 -11.24
N THR A 21 0.74 2.13 -11.95
CA THR A 21 1.84 1.21 -11.68
C THR A 21 3.21 1.84 -11.92
N ASP A 22 3.31 2.81 -12.84
CA ASP A 22 4.56 3.53 -13.09
C ASP A 22 4.91 4.47 -11.93
N ALA A 23 3.92 5.05 -11.26
CA ALA A 23 4.14 5.82 -10.04
C ALA A 23 4.56 4.92 -8.87
N ILE A 24 3.96 3.74 -8.76
CA ILE A 24 4.29 2.77 -7.70
C ILE A 24 5.73 2.28 -7.86
N ILE A 25 6.11 1.85 -9.05
CA ILE A 25 7.47 1.45 -9.36
C ILE A 25 7.85 1.89 -10.78
N PRO A 26 8.73 2.90 -10.95
CA PRO A 26 9.12 3.40 -12.26
C PRO A 26 9.77 2.33 -13.13
N LYS A 27 9.55 2.43 -14.42
CA LYS A 27 9.94 1.40 -15.41
C LYS A 27 11.44 1.12 -15.45
N GLN A 28 12.30 2.09 -15.13
CA GLN A 28 13.76 1.89 -15.15
C GLN A 28 14.21 0.84 -14.14
N PHE A 29 13.42 0.58 -13.09
CA PHE A 29 13.73 -0.42 -12.06
C PHE A 29 13.26 -1.82 -12.44
N LEU A 30 12.55 -2.00 -13.54
CA LEU A 30 11.96 -3.28 -13.95
C LEU A 30 12.91 -4.16 -14.75
N LYS A 31 14.13 -3.74 -14.96
CA LYS A 31 15.12 -4.47 -15.76
C LYS A 31 15.77 -5.63 -15.01
N SER A 32 15.58 -5.71 -13.70
CA SER A 32 16.11 -6.80 -12.88
C SER A 32 15.37 -8.11 -13.18
N ILE A 33 16.12 -9.22 -13.19
CA ILE A 33 15.57 -10.57 -13.30
C ILE A 33 15.12 -11.13 -11.95
N TYR A 34 15.42 -10.43 -10.86
CA TYR A 34 15.08 -10.87 -9.50
C TYR A 34 13.70 -10.36 -9.09
N ARG A 35 13.10 -11.05 -8.12
CA ARG A 35 11.81 -10.65 -7.51
C ARG A 35 11.97 -9.79 -6.26
N THR A 36 13.20 -9.47 -5.90
CA THR A 36 13.54 -8.72 -4.69
C THR A 36 14.24 -7.42 -5.03
N GLY A 37 14.33 -6.50 -4.06
CA GLY A 37 15.06 -5.25 -4.22
C GLY A 37 14.21 -4.10 -4.74
N TYR A 38 12.89 -4.24 -4.78
CA TYR A 38 12.00 -3.20 -5.30
C TYR A 38 11.48 -2.24 -4.22
N GLY A 39 11.48 -2.66 -2.94
CA GLY A 39 11.01 -1.82 -1.84
C GLY A 39 11.67 -0.46 -1.76
N PRO A 40 13.01 -0.35 -1.87
CA PRO A 40 13.70 0.94 -1.81
C PRO A 40 13.29 1.93 -2.89
N ASN A 41 12.73 1.47 -4.00
CA ASN A 41 12.32 2.30 -5.13
C ASN A 41 10.81 2.47 -5.24
N LEU A 42 10.05 2.01 -4.21
CA LEU A 42 8.61 2.26 -4.14
C LEU A 42 8.36 3.76 -4.19
N PHE A 43 7.46 4.20 -5.07
CA PHE A 43 7.12 5.62 -5.25
C PHE A 43 8.35 6.51 -5.47
N ASP A 44 9.35 6.03 -6.17
CA ASP A 44 10.65 6.69 -6.30
C ASP A 44 10.53 8.14 -6.77
N GLU A 45 9.68 8.41 -7.76
CA GLU A 45 9.54 9.77 -8.30
C GLU A 45 8.94 10.76 -7.30
N TRP A 46 8.19 10.28 -6.32
CA TRP A 46 7.62 11.14 -5.28
C TRP A 46 8.48 11.19 -4.02
N ARG A 47 9.19 10.10 -3.73
CA ARG A 47 10.03 10.02 -2.53
C ARG A 47 11.31 10.83 -2.65
N TYR A 48 11.80 11.03 -3.87
CA TYR A 48 13.09 11.68 -4.10
C TYR A 48 12.94 12.85 -5.06
N LEU A 49 13.78 13.87 -4.85
CA LEU A 49 13.84 15.07 -5.71
C LEU A 49 14.71 14.84 -6.95
N ASP A 50 15.65 13.88 -6.90
CA ASP A 50 16.48 13.48 -8.03
C ASP A 50 15.87 12.27 -8.74
N LYS A 51 16.21 12.11 -10.02
CA LYS A 51 15.76 10.94 -10.77
C LYS A 51 16.50 9.69 -10.32
N GLY A 52 15.76 8.64 -9.97
CA GLY A 52 16.32 7.35 -9.58
C GLY A 52 16.76 6.52 -10.78
N GLU A 53 17.91 5.86 -10.64
CA GLU A 53 18.41 4.89 -11.59
C GLU A 53 18.83 3.62 -10.83
N PRO A 54 18.77 2.43 -11.46
CA PRO A 54 19.22 1.22 -10.81
C PRO A 54 20.69 1.32 -10.36
N GLY A 55 20.97 0.81 -9.17
CA GLY A 55 22.33 0.76 -8.62
C GLY A 55 22.80 2.03 -7.94
N MET A 56 21.99 3.07 -7.84
CA MET A 56 22.37 4.27 -7.10
C MET A 56 22.48 3.99 -5.61
N ASP A 57 23.50 4.59 -4.97
CA ASP A 57 23.65 4.55 -3.52
C ASP A 57 22.53 5.37 -2.88
N PRO A 58 21.67 4.77 -2.02
CA PRO A 58 20.61 5.50 -1.34
C PRO A 58 21.07 6.73 -0.56
N ALA A 59 22.32 6.68 -0.03
CA ALA A 59 22.87 7.80 0.72
C ALA A 59 23.11 9.05 -0.13
N THR A 60 23.17 8.90 -1.46
CA THR A 60 23.37 10.03 -2.38
C THR A 60 22.04 10.65 -2.85
N ARG A 61 20.92 10.01 -2.54
CA ARG A 61 19.60 10.46 -3.01
C ARG A 61 19.10 11.67 -2.23
N LYS A 62 18.42 12.56 -2.93
CA LYS A 62 17.81 13.77 -2.33
C LYS A 62 16.38 13.45 -1.94
N ILE A 63 16.14 13.32 -0.65
CA ILE A 63 14.84 12.97 -0.10
C ILE A 63 13.87 14.16 -0.25
N ASN A 64 12.65 13.88 -0.69
CA ASN A 64 11.56 14.84 -0.69
C ASN A 64 10.89 14.81 0.69
N PRO A 65 11.09 15.84 1.54
CA PRO A 65 10.55 15.82 2.90
C PRO A 65 9.03 15.95 2.95
N ASP A 66 8.42 16.42 1.88
CA ASP A 66 6.97 16.65 1.84
C ASP A 66 6.20 15.38 1.49
N PHE A 67 6.87 14.36 0.94
CA PHE A 67 6.18 13.12 0.61
C PHE A 67 5.84 12.34 1.87
N VAL A 68 4.62 11.78 1.90
CA VAL A 68 4.04 11.15 3.10
C VAL A 68 4.93 10.05 3.70
N LEU A 69 5.53 9.20 2.88
CA LEU A 69 6.36 8.10 3.39
C LEU A 69 7.69 8.54 3.96
N ASN A 70 8.10 9.79 3.69
CA ASN A 70 9.33 10.35 4.24
C ASN A 70 9.09 11.13 5.54
N GLN A 71 7.84 11.33 5.93
CA GLN A 71 7.49 12.04 7.16
C GLN A 71 7.65 11.10 8.36
N PRO A 72 8.29 11.57 9.46
CA PRO A 72 8.56 10.72 10.62
C PRO A 72 7.33 10.06 11.23
N ARG A 73 6.17 10.76 11.21
CA ARG A 73 4.94 10.24 11.81
C ARG A 73 4.39 8.99 11.11
N TYR A 74 4.82 8.70 9.88
CA TYR A 74 4.35 7.55 9.11
C TYR A 74 5.41 6.47 8.94
N GLN A 75 6.55 6.59 9.60
CA GLN A 75 7.58 5.55 9.56
C GLN A 75 7.05 4.25 10.17
N GLY A 76 7.37 3.13 9.53
CA GLY A 76 6.91 1.82 9.97
C GLY A 76 5.45 1.52 9.61
N SER A 77 4.80 2.34 8.78
CA SER A 77 3.44 2.07 8.35
C SER A 77 3.35 0.76 7.56
N THR A 78 2.28 0.00 7.81
CA THR A 78 2.00 -1.27 7.14
C THR A 78 0.70 -1.25 6.36
N ILE A 79 -0.06 -0.18 6.48
CA ILE A 79 -1.33 0.03 5.79
C ILE A 79 -1.22 1.31 4.99
N LEU A 80 -1.55 1.23 3.70
CA LEU A 80 -1.61 2.39 2.81
C LEU A 80 -3.06 2.74 2.53
N LEU A 81 -3.43 4.00 2.75
CA LEU A 81 -4.75 4.52 2.39
C LEU A 81 -4.60 5.41 1.16
N ALA A 82 -5.40 5.15 0.12
CA ALA A 82 -5.34 5.90 -1.13
C ALA A 82 -6.74 6.21 -1.64
N ARG A 83 -6.82 6.98 -2.73
CA ARG A 83 -8.05 7.30 -3.40
C ARG A 83 -8.37 6.28 -4.51
N LYS A 84 -9.44 6.52 -5.27
CA LYS A 84 -9.99 5.59 -6.27
C LYS A 84 -9.00 5.19 -7.35
N ASN A 85 -9.27 4.04 -7.95
CA ASN A 85 -8.57 3.51 -9.12
C ASN A 85 -7.07 3.31 -8.85
N PHE A 86 -6.75 2.72 -7.70
CA PHE A 86 -5.37 2.44 -7.32
C PHE A 86 -4.81 1.29 -8.16
N GLY A 87 -3.58 1.45 -8.64
CA GLY A 87 -2.89 0.42 -9.40
C GLY A 87 -3.26 0.41 -10.89
N CYS A 88 -3.83 1.49 -11.41
CA CYS A 88 -4.17 1.60 -12.84
C CYS A 88 -2.93 1.64 -13.72
N GLY A 89 -3.13 1.62 -15.04
CA GLY A 89 -2.05 1.65 -16.01
C GLY A 89 -1.57 0.26 -16.41
N SER A 90 -0.29 0.16 -16.77
CA SER A 90 0.29 -1.10 -17.26
C SER A 90 0.23 -2.21 -16.23
N SER A 91 -0.04 -3.43 -16.70
CA SER A 91 -0.06 -4.61 -15.85
C SER A 91 1.35 -4.99 -15.39
N ARG A 92 1.64 -4.77 -14.11
CA ARG A 92 2.96 -5.09 -13.54
C ARG A 92 2.81 -5.70 -12.14
N GLU A 93 3.20 -6.94 -12.02
CA GLU A 93 3.28 -7.61 -10.72
C GLU A 93 4.31 -6.93 -9.81
N HIS A 94 5.31 -6.28 -10.40
CA HIS A 94 6.34 -5.52 -9.69
C HIS A 94 5.75 -4.46 -8.75
N ALA A 95 4.60 -3.89 -9.07
CA ALA A 95 3.94 -2.92 -8.20
C ALA A 95 3.58 -3.55 -6.85
N ALA A 96 3.02 -4.76 -6.86
CA ALA A 96 2.72 -5.49 -5.64
C ALA A 96 4.01 -5.85 -4.88
N TRP A 97 5.06 -6.26 -5.60
CA TRP A 97 6.35 -6.57 -4.98
C TRP A 97 6.97 -5.35 -4.29
N ALA A 98 6.94 -4.20 -4.94
CA ALA A 98 7.49 -2.98 -4.36
C ALA A 98 6.76 -2.59 -3.06
N LEU A 99 5.44 -2.69 -3.06
CA LEU A 99 4.63 -2.38 -1.88
C LEU A 99 4.91 -3.34 -0.72
N THR A 100 4.91 -4.65 -0.98
CA THR A 100 5.16 -5.64 0.08
C THR A 100 6.59 -5.59 0.60
N GLN A 101 7.56 -5.40 -0.28
CA GLN A 101 8.98 -5.33 0.12
C GLN A 101 9.31 -4.05 0.89
N TYR A 102 8.56 -2.98 0.65
CA TYR A 102 8.68 -1.77 1.47
C TYR A 102 8.14 -2.01 2.90
N GLY A 103 7.11 -2.85 3.04
CA GLY A 103 6.53 -3.18 4.33
C GLY A 103 5.01 -3.09 4.39
N PHE A 104 4.34 -2.75 3.30
CA PHE A 104 2.88 -2.71 3.29
C PHE A 104 2.29 -4.11 3.19
N ARG A 105 1.27 -4.36 4.01
CA ARG A 105 0.49 -5.59 4.01
C ARG A 105 -0.94 -5.35 3.53
N VAL A 106 -1.42 -4.11 3.57
CA VAL A 106 -2.79 -3.73 3.23
C VAL A 106 -2.77 -2.43 2.44
N VAL A 107 -3.60 -2.34 1.41
CA VAL A 107 -3.94 -1.09 0.73
C VAL A 107 -5.45 -0.91 0.81
N ILE A 108 -5.90 0.22 1.34
CA ILE A 108 -7.31 0.59 1.43
C ILE A 108 -7.57 1.71 0.43
N ALA A 109 -8.56 1.53 -0.44
CA ALA A 109 -8.97 2.53 -1.43
C ALA A 109 -10.43 2.32 -1.81
N PRO A 110 -11.10 3.33 -2.39
CA PRO A 110 -12.47 3.13 -2.85
C PRO A 110 -12.57 2.12 -4.01
N SER A 111 -11.55 2.03 -4.85
CA SER A 111 -11.51 1.07 -5.95
C SER A 111 -10.07 0.80 -6.39
N PHE A 112 -9.90 -0.31 -7.11
CA PHE A 112 -8.61 -0.77 -7.64
C PHE A 112 -8.77 -1.15 -9.10
N ALA A 113 -7.69 -1.03 -9.87
CA ALA A 113 -7.63 -1.66 -11.18
C ALA A 113 -7.62 -3.19 -11.03
N ASP A 114 -8.34 -3.89 -11.92
CA ASP A 114 -8.56 -5.33 -11.79
C ASP A 114 -7.27 -6.14 -11.74
N ILE A 115 -6.32 -5.82 -12.60
CA ILE A 115 -5.07 -6.56 -12.67
C ILE A 115 -4.24 -6.36 -11.42
N PHE A 116 -4.14 -5.11 -10.93
CA PHE A 116 -3.45 -4.83 -9.67
C PHE A 116 -4.12 -5.58 -8.51
N TYR A 117 -5.45 -5.55 -8.43
CA TYR A 117 -6.22 -6.23 -7.39
C TYR A 117 -5.87 -7.72 -7.31
N ASN A 118 -5.83 -8.38 -8.47
CA ASN A 118 -5.48 -9.80 -8.54
C ASN A 118 -4.02 -10.07 -8.20
N ASN A 119 -3.10 -9.25 -8.69
CA ASN A 119 -1.67 -9.39 -8.40
C ASN A 119 -1.37 -9.16 -6.91
N ALA A 120 -2.10 -8.26 -6.27
CA ALA A 120 -1.94 -8.00 -4.84
C ALA A 120 -2.18 -9.27 -4.03
N PHE A 121 -3.29 -9.95 -4.25
CA PHE A 121 -3.59 -11.19 -3.53
C PHE A 121 -2.54 -12.27 -3.75
N LYS A 122 -2.05 -12.41 -4.98
CA LYS A 122 -1.02 -13.42 -5.30
C LYS A 122 0.28 -13.20 -4.53
N ASN A 123 0.51 -11.98 -4.06
CA ASN A 123 1.77 -11.58 -3.41
C ASN A 123 1.60 -11.26 -1.92
N GLY A 124 0.50 -11.67 -1.32
CA GLY A 124 0.28 -11.49 0.11
C GLY A 124 -0.09 -10.07 0.52
N LEU A 125 -0.45 -9.22 -0.43
CA LEU A 125 -0.94 -7.87 -0.18
C LEU A 125 -2.47 -7.89 -0.22
N LEU A 126 -3.11 -7.39 0.83
CA LEU A 126 -4.57 -7.38 0.92
C LEU A 126 -5.13 -6.03 0.42
N PRO A 127 -5.78 -6.00 -0.74
CA PRO A 127 -6.51 -4.81 -1.19
C PRO A 127 -7.90 -4.80 -0.58
N ILE A 128 -8.27 -3.69 0.04
CA ILE A 128 -9.59 -3.50 0.68
C ILE A 128 -10.28 -2.33 0.02
N SER A 129 -11.48 -2.58 -0.54
CA SER A 129 -12.35 -1.52 -1.02
C SER A 129 -13.31 -1.10 0.08
N LEU A 130 -13.32 0.19 0.40
CA LEU A 130 -14.30 0.79 1.31
C LEU A 130 -15.01 1.93 0.57
N PRO A 131 -16.24 2.26 0.96
CA PRO A 131 -16.96 3.39 0.34
C PRO A 131 -16.15 4.68 0.38
N GLU A 132 -16.28 5.51 -0.65
CA GLU A 132 -15.51 6.75 -0.76
C GLU A 132 -15.68 7.66 0.46
N PHE A 133 -16.89 7.76 1.02
CA PHE A 133 -17.13 8.59 2.21
C PHE A 133 -16.39 8.04 3.45
N VAL A 134 -16.22 6.72 3.56
CA VAL A 134 -15.43 6.11 4.64
C VAL A 134 -13.95 6.43 4.46
N VAL A 135 -13.45 6.34 3.23
CA VAL A 135 -12.05 6.68 2.92
C VAL A 135 -11.79 8.15 3.23
N ASP A 136 -12.70 9.06 2.85
CA ASP A 136 -12.59 10.48 3.19
C ASP A 136 -12.49 10.69 4.70
N TYR A 137 -13.37 10.04 5.44
CA TYR A 137 -13.37 10.10 6.90
C TYR A 137 -12.06 9.60 7.49
N LEU A 138 -11.53 8.49 6.99
CA LEU A 138 -10.27 7.93 7.48
C LEU A 138 -9.09 8.86 7.19
N PHE A 139 -9.06 9.54 6.04
CA PHE A 139 -8.03 10.54 5.77
C PHE A 139 -8.04 11.64 6.84
N ASP A 140 -9.20 12.14 7.21
CA ASP A 140 -9.32 13.18 8.23
C ASP A 140 -8.86 12.69 9.60
N GLU A 141 -9.24 11.47 9.98
CA GLU A 141 -8.85 10.87 11.26
C GLU A 141 -7.33 10.66 11.35
N ILE A 142 -6.73 10.19 10.26
CA ILE A 142 -5.27 9.96 10.23
C ILE A 142 -4.51 11.27 10.37
N LYS A 143 -4.98 12.34 9.71
CA LYS A 143 -4.35 13.66 9.81
C LYS A 143 -4.50 14.27 11.19
N ALA A 144 -5.63 14.01 11.85
CA ALA A 144 -5.93 14.57 13.17
C ALA A 144 -5.18 13.88 14.31
N HIS A 145 -4.76 12.62 14.13
CA HIS A 145 -4.19 11.80 15.21
C HIS A 145 -2.85 11.21 14.81
N ASN A 146 -1.76 11.68 15.43
CA ASN A 146 -0.43 11.11 15.21
C ASN A 146 -0.40 9.63 15.60
N GLY A 147 0.23 8.81 14.74
CA GLY A 147 0.35 7.38 15.02
C GLY A 147 -0.96 6.62 14.89
N TYR A 148 -1.92 7.15 14.12
CA TYR A 148 -3.21 6.50 13.94
C TYR A 148 -3.04 5.10 13.37
N GLN A 149 -3.63 4.12 14.05
CA GLN A 149 -3.55 2.71 13.66
C GLN A 149 -4.94 2.18 13.34
N LEU A 150 -4.97 1.24 12.40
CA LEU A 150 -6.16 0.43 12.13
C LEU A 150 -5.85 -1.03 12.43
N SER A 151 -6.86 -1.76 12.88
CA SER A 151 -6.79 -3.22 12.95
C SER A 151 -7.55 -3.79 11.76
N VAL A 152 -6.90 -4.66 11.01
CA VAL A 152 -7.50 -5.34 9.86
C VAL A 152 -7.65 -6.80 10.19
N ASP A 153 -8.89 -7.25 10.33
CA ASP A 153 -9.23 -8.64 10.68
C ASP A 153 -9.76 -9.32 9.42
N LEU A 154 -8.92 -10.16 8.82
CA LEU A 154 -9.30 -10.88 7.61
C LEU A 154 -10.25 -12.04 7.90
N VAL A 155 -10.17 -12.62 9.09
CA VAL A 155 -11.08 -13.71 9.47
C VAL A 155 -12.52 -13.22 9.47
N ASN A 156 -12.77 -12.07 10.07
CA ASN A 156 -14.11 -11.47 10.17
C ASN A 156 -14.38 -10.43 9.10
N ARG A 157 -13.43 -10.13 8.23
CA ARG A 157 -13.54 -9.17 7.11
C ARG A 157 -13.98 -7.80 7.59
N VAL A 158 -13.24 -7.24 8.52
CA VAL A 158 -13.56 -5.94 9.11
C VAL A 158 -12.29 -5.13 9.38
N VAL A 159 -12.39 -3.82 9.14
CA VAL A 159 -11.40 -2.82 9.54
C VAL A 159 -11.94 -2.14 10.79
N ILE A 160 -11.12 -2.07 11.85
CA ILE A 160 -11.53 -1.54 13.15
C ILE A 160 -10.68 -0.33 13.49
N GLU A 161 -11.35 0.79 13.78
CA GLU A 161 -10.71 2.04 14.22
C GLU A 161 -10.35 1.97 15.71
N PRO A 162 -9.45 2.86 16.19
CA PRO A 162 -9.10 2.90 17.62
C PRO A 162 -10.28 3.12 18.56
N ASN A 163 -11.32 3.82 18.09
CA ASN A 163 -12.54 4.06 18.86
C ASN A 163 -13.52 2.88 18.84
N GLY A 164 -13.16 1.78 18.19
CA GLY A 164 -14.01 0.59 18.07
C GLY A 164 -14.96 0.59 16.88
N LYS A 165 -15.01 1.67 16.09
CA LYS A 165 -15.87 1.72 14.90
C LYS A 165 -15.38 0.71 13.86
N ARG A 166 -16.32 -0.01 13.26
CA ARG A 166 -16.03 -1.15 12.37
C ARG A 166 -16.51 -0.84 10.96
N HIS A 167 -15.70 -1.25 9.97
CA HIS A 167 -16.01 -1.13 8.55
C HIS A 167 -15.84 -2.50 7.92
N GLU A 168 -16.93 -3.09 7.49
CA GLU A 168 -16.91 -4.40 6.82
C GLU A 168 -16.40 -4.27 5.40
N PHE A 169 -15.68 -5.27 4.92
CA PHE A 169 -15.22 -5.34 3.53
C PHE A 169 -15.46 -6.73 2.95
N GLU A 170 -15.51 -6.79 1.64
CA GLU A 170 -15.64 -8.03 0.91
C GLU A 170 -14.29 -8.47 0.36
N VAL A 171 -14.08 -9.78 0.32
CA VAL A 171 -12.91 -10.41 -0.29
C VAL A 171 -13.37 -11.72 -0.91
N PRO A 172 -12.92 -12.05 -2.14
CA PRO A 172 -13.27 -13.32 -2.73
C PRO A 172 -12.83 -14.49 -1.83
N GLU A 173 -13.71 -15.45 -1.60
CA GLU A 173 -13.50 -16.48 -0.59
C GLU A 173 -12.22 -17.29 -0.82
N PHE A 174 -11.92 -17.62 -2.07
CA PHE A 174 -10.67 -18.34 -2.37
C PHE A 174 -9.43 -17.49 -2.05
N ARG A 175 -9.47 -16.20 -2.34
CA ARG A 175 -8.37 -15.28 -2.02
C ARG A 175 -8.18 -15.15 -0.51
N ARG A 176 -9.29 -15.04 0.22
CA ARG A 176 -9.27 -15.02 1.69
C ARG A 176 -8.64 -16.28 2.25
N TYR A 177 -9.05 -17.45 1.76
CA TYR A 177 -8.49 -18.73 2.16
C TYR A 177 -6.98 -18.77 1.94
N CYS A 178 -6.50 -18.35 0.78
CA CYS A 178 -5.07 -18.34 0.47
C CYS A 178 -4.28 -17.44 1.40
N LEU A 179 -4.78 -16.24 1.71
CA LEU A 179 -4.11 -15.32 2.62
C LEU A 179 -4.08 -15.84 4.05
N LEU A 180 -5.18 -16.45 4.51
CA LEU A 180 -5.25 -17.01 5.87
C LEU A 180 -4.27 -18.17 6.07
N ASN A 181 -3.99 -18.92 5.04
CA ASN A 181 -3.15 -20.13 5.12
C ASN A 181 -1.71 -19.92 4.65
N GLY A 182 -1.43 -18.82 4.02
CA GLY A 182 -0.07 -18.51 3.56
C GLY A 182 0.35 -19.08 2.24
#